data_7667181f17035f25a327d5e921af9fe3
#
_entry.id   7667181f17035f25a327d5e921af9fe3
#
_cell.length_a   1.000
_cell.length_b   1.000
_cell.length_c   1.000
_cell.angle_alpha   90.00
_cell.angle_beta   90.00
_cell.angle_gamma   90.00
#
_symmetry.space_group_name_H-M   'P 1'
#
loop_
_entity.id
_entity.type
_entity.pdbx_description
1 polymer ?
#
loop_
_entity_poly.entity_id
_entity_poly.type
_entity_poly.pdbx_seq_one_letter_code
_entity_poly.pdbx_strand_id
1 'polypeptide(L)'
;MHMSKTNIEKSCGAVIFESRKKDAKVLIIRQLAGHYCFVKGHVESNETEAETALREIKEETGLVVKLDTKFSQKTHYMLSNGNEKENTYFIAYVSGGKEHMEKDELSHMYWMKPIEALGCITYDNDAEVLKQAMQYRKAPW
;
A
#
# COMPACT_ATOMS: atom_id res chain seq x y z
N MET A 1 20.76 4.38 -34.11
CA MET A 1 21.06 3.71 -32.84
C MET A 1 19.79 3.56 -32.00
N HIS A 2 19.62 2.42 -31.49
CA HIS A 2 18.42 2.13 -30.71
C HIS A 2 18.73 2.26 -29.23
N MET A 3 18.02 3.13 -28.53
CA MET A 3 18.17 3.25 -27.10
C MET A 3 17.15 2.33 -26.41
N SER A 4 17.63 1.49 -25.52
CA SER A 4 16.72 0.68 -24.72
C SER A 4 15.99 1.61 -23.75
N LYS A 5 14.65 1.50 -23.73
CA LYS A 5 13.83 2.25 -22.80
C LYS A 5 13.73 1.47 -21.49
N THR A 6 13.89 2.18 -20.37
CA THR A 6 13.57 1.63 -19.07
C THR A 6 12.05 1.49 -18.99
N ASN A 7 11.59 0.29 -18.72
CA ASN A 7 10.17 0.05 -18.48
C ASN A 7 9.84 0.46 -17.05
N ILE A 8 8.62 0.97 -16.88
CA ILE A 8 8.10 1.33 -15.56
C ILE A 8 7.10 0.25 -15.15
N GLU A 9 7.38 -0.41 -14.05
CA GLU A 9 6.47 -1.37 -13.44
C GLU A 9 5.64 -0.66 -12.41
N LYS A 10 4.33 -0.58 -12.63
CA LYS A 10 3.41 0.16 -11.77
C LYS A 10 2.62 -0.76 -10.87
N SER A 11 2.59 -0.41 -9.58
CA SER A 11 1.71 -1.03 -8.61
C SER A 11 0.91 0.04 -7.91
N CYS A 12 -0.27 -0.33 -7.46
CA CYS A 12 -1.14 0.56 -6.70
C CYS A 12 -1.68 -0.16 -5.48
N GLY A 13 -1.83 0.58 -4.42
CA GLY A 13 -2.35 0.09 -3.16
C GLY A 13 -2.78 1.25 -2.28
N ALA A 14 -2.79 1.02 -0.98
CA ALA A 14 -3.23 2.05 -0.07
C ALA A 14 -2.66 1.88 1.33
N VAL A 15 -2.60 2.99 2.04
CA VAL A 15 -2.45 3.01 3.48
C VAL A 15 -3.86 2.77 4.03
N ILE A 16 -4.09 1.61 4.63
CA ILE A 16 -5.42 1.14 5.03
C ILE A 16 -5.61 1.36 6.52
N PHE A 17 -6.61 2.17 6.87
CA PHE A 17 -7.00 2.41 8.25
C PHE A 17 -8.26 1.60 8.57
N GLU A 18 -8.36 1.09 9.80
CA GLU A 18 -9.51 0.28 10.19
C GLU A 18 -10.82 1.06 10.23
N SER A 19 -10.74 2.39 10.42
CA SER A 19 -11.90 3.28 10.44
C SER A 19 -11.46 4.72 10.20
N ARG A 20 -12.44 5.63 10.17
CA ARG A 20 -12.17 7.05 10.02
C ARG A 20 -11.84 7.75 11.35
N LYS A 21 -11.85 7.03 12.45
CA LYS A 21 -11.51 7.58 13.76
C LYS A 21 -10.07 8.07 13.77
N LYS A 22 -9.78 9.11 14.53
CA LYS A 22 -8.45 9.71 14.59
C LYS A 22 -7.40 8.72 15.11
N ASP A 23 -7.77 7.86 16.04
CA ASP A 23 -6.90 6.85 16.63
C ASP A 23 -6.93 5.50 15.91
N ALA A 24 -7.51 5.44 14.72
CA ALA A 24 -7.59 4.21 13.94
C ALA A 24 -6.21 3.61 13.70
N LYS A 25 -6.15 2.30 13.80
CA LYS A 25 -4.94 1.54 13.48
C LYS A 25 -4.77 1.43 11.97
N VAL A 26 -3.53 1.22 11.55
CA VAL A 26 -3.15 1.04 10.16
C VAL A 26 -2.75 -0.40 9.92
N LEU A 27 -3.08 -0.92 8.74
CA LEU A 27 -2.71 -2.27 8.35
C LEU A 27 -1.29 -2.30 7.79
N ILE A 28 -0.46 -3.12 8.40
CA ILE A 28 0.87 -3.44 7.89
C ILE A 28 0.92 -4.93 7.59
N ILE A 29 1.40 -5.26 6.41
CA ILE A 29 1.59 -6.66 6.01
C ILE A 29 3.07 -7.01 6.04
N ARG A 30 3.34 -8.29 6.29
CA ARG A 30 4.67 -8.84 6.11
C ARG A 30 4.63 -9.76 4.89
N GLN A 31 5.43 -9.44 3.88
CA GLN A 31 5.56 -10.29 2.70
C GLN A 31 6.35 -11.54 3.02
N LEU A 32 6.20 -12.58 2.22
CA LEU A 32 6.93 -13.84 2.42
C LEU A 32 8.45 -13.61 2.45
N ALA A 33 8.95 -12.65 1.67
CA ALA A 33 10.36 -12.28 1.67
C ALA A 33 10.80 -11.54 2.94
N GLY A 34 9.89 -11.17 3.82
CA GLY A 34 10.20 -10.57 5.11
C GLY A 34 10.02 -9.06 5.20
N HIS A 35 9.60 -8.40 4.13
CA HIS A 35 9.39 -6.95 4.14
C HIS A 35 8.07 -6.57 4.81
N TYR A 36 8.08 -5.53 5.63
CA TYR A 36 6.89 -4.93 6.24
C TYR A 36 6.50 -3.70 5.41
N CYS A 37 5.29 -3.71 4.88
CA CYS A 37 4.85 -2.68 3.95
C CYS A 37 3.33 -2.59 3.89
N PHE A 38 2.83 -1.80 2.92
CA PHE A 38 1.40 -1.69 2.63
C PHE A 38 0.99 -2.70 1.57
N VAL A 39 -0.31 -2.96 1.50
CA VAL A 39 -0.89 -3.79 0.43
C VAL A 39 -0.82 -3.03 -0.88
N LYS A 40 -0.28 -3.66 -1.90
CA LYS A 40 -0.24 -3.14 -3.27
C LYS A 40 -0.05 -4.29 -4.24
N GLY A 41 -0.38 -4.05 -5.49
CA GLY A 41 -0.10 -5.01 -6.55
C GLY A 41 -0.10 -4.35 -7.92
N HIS A 42 0.31 -5.12 -8.92
CA HIS A 42 0.52 -4.63 -10.27
C HIS A 42 -0.77 -4.18 -10.93
N VAL A 43 -0.68 -3.05 -11.64
CA VAL A 43 -1.77 -2.56 -12.49
C VAL A 43 -1.93 -3.51 -13.66
N GLU A 44 -3.14 -4.01 -13.86
CA GLU A 44 -3.48 -4.83 -15.02
C GLU A 44 -4.01 -3.94 -16.13
N SER A 45 -3.94 -4.45 -17.37
CA SER A 45 -4.46 -3.72 -18.52
C SER A 45 -5.94 -3.40 -18.33
N ASN A 46 -6.34 -2.20 -18.69
CA ASN A 46 -7.71 -1.69 -18.58
C ASN A 46 -8.15 -1.36 -17.15
N GLU A 47 -7.24 -1.40 -16.17
CA GLU A 47 -7.54 -0.94 -14.80
C GLU A 47 -7.08 0.49 -14.61
N THR A 48 -7.88 1.26 -13.87
CA THR A 48 -7.40 2.51 -13.29
C THR A 48 -6.56 2.19 -12.06
N GLU A 49 -5.78 3.15 -11.60
CA GLU A 49 -4.99 2.98 -10.38
C GLU A 49 -5.87 2.65 -9.16
N ALA A 50 -7.03 3.33 -9.05
CA ALA A 50 -7.98 3.07 -7.98
C ALA A 50 -8.56 1.66 -8.06
N GLU A 51 -8.90 1.20 -9.25
CA GLU A 51 -9.41 -0.17 -9.45
C GLU A 51 -8.37 -1.21 -9.06
N THR A 52 -7.12 -0.98 -9.40
CA THR A 52 -6.02 -1.87 -9.01
C THR A 52 -5.91 -1.96 -7.50
N ALA A 53 -5.90 -0.81 -6.82
CA ALA A 53 -5.79 -0.78 -5.36
C ALA A 53 -6.94 -1.55 -4.70
N LEU A 54 -8.18 -1.31 -5.15
CA LEU A 54 -9.35 -2.02 -4.60
C LEU A 54 -9.26 -3.52 -4.82
N ARG A 55 -8.86 -3.95 -6.02
CA ARG A 55 -8.74 -5.37 -6.35
C ARG A 55 -7.66 -6.04 -5.52
N GLU A 56 -6.48 -5.45 -5.45
CA GLU A 56 -5.36 -6.04 -4.72
C GLU A 56 -5.64 -6.14 -3.22
N ILE A 57 -6.27 -5.11 -2.65
CA ILE A 57 -6.65 -5.15 -1.23
C ILE A 57 -7.64 -6.30 -0.98
N LYS A 58 -8.63 -6.46 -1.86
CA LYS A 58 -9.60 -7.53 -1.72
C LYS A 58 -8.96 -8.91 -1.87
N GLU A 59 -8.08 -9.07 -2.86
CA GLU A 59 -7.40 -10.35 -3.11
C GLU A 59 -6.48 -10.74 -1.95
N GLU A 60 -5.67 -9.80 -1.47
CA GLU A 60 -4.64 -10.11 -0.46
C GLU A 60 -5.19 -10.17 0.96
N THR A 61 -6.21 -9.40 1.27
CA THR A 61 -6.69 -9.25 2.65
C THR A 61 -8.16 -9.61 2.87
N GLY A 62 -8.94 -9.78 1.81
CA GLY A 62 -10.37 -9.99 1.92
C GLY A 62 -11.17 -8.74 2.26
N LEU A 63 -10.51 -7.64 2.55
CA LEU A 63 -11.18 -6.42 2.98
C LEU A 63 -11.79 -5.68 1.80
N VAL A 64 -12.98 -5.13 2.04
CA VAL A 64 -13.62 -4.14 1.17
C VAL A 64 -13.37 -2.78 1.80
N VAL A 65 -12.84 -1.86 1.01
CA VAL A 65 -12.45 -0.55 1.50
C VAL A 65 -13.06 0.55 0.65
N LYS A 66 -13.12 1.74 1.23
CA LYS A 66 -13.40 2.98 0.49
C LYS A 66 -12.09 3.75 0.39
N LEU A 67 -11.74 4.12 -0.84
CA LEU A 67 -10.54 4.90 -1.10
C LEU A 67 -10.81 6.39 -0.94
N ASP A 68 -9.85 7.09 -0.37
CA ASP A 68 -9.75 8.54 -0.47
C ASP A 68 -8.66 8.84 -1.50
N THR A 69 -9.08 9.10 -2.73
CA THR A 69 -8.15 9.35 -3.85
C THR A 69 -7.68 10.80 -3.92
N LYS A 70 -8.15 11.66 -3.04
CA LYS A 70 -7.60 13.02 -2.88
C LYS A 70 -6.20 12.96 -2.29
N PHE A 71 -5.90 11.89 -1.56
CA PHE A 71 -4.54 11.58 -1.16
C PHE A 71 -3.95 10.60 -2.15
N SER A 72 -2.77 10.94 -2.68
CA SER A 72 -2.02 10.04 -3.57
C SER A 72 -0.54 10.35 -3.40
N GLN A 73 0.22 9.34 -3.04
CA GLN A 73 1.68 9.44 -2.88
C GLN A 73 2.35 8.35 -3.70
N LYS A 74 3.44 8.71 -4.34
CA LYS A 74 4.20 7.77 -5.17
C LYS A 74 5.58 7.52 -4.57
N THR A 75 6.05 6.29 -4.72
CA THR A 75 7.43 5.94 -4.46
C THR A 75 8.06 5.42 -5.74
N HIS A 76 9.35 5.67 -5.91
CA HIS A 76 10.09 5.25 -7.07
C HIS A 76 11.40 4.61 -6.64
N TYR A 77 11.75 3.51 -7.30
CA TYR A 77 13.08 2.91 -7.15
C TYR A 77 13.39 2.02 -8.35
N MET A 78 14.67 1.72 -8.50
CA MET A 78 15.14 0.85 -9.57
C MET A 78 15.11 -0.60 -9.12
N LEU A 79 14.64 -1.48 -10.00
CA LEU A 79 14.65 -2.92 -9.78
C LEU A 79 15.96 -3.52 -10.29
N SER A 80 16.29 -4.71 -9.81
CA SER A 80 17.50 -5.43 -10.22
C SER A 80 17.54 -5.75 -11.72
N ASN A 81 16.36 -5.84 -12.36
CA ASN A 81 16.26 -6.10 -13.81
C ASN A 81 16.43 -4.82 -14.66
N GLY A 82 16.71 -3.68 -14.04
CA GLY A 82 16.89 -2.40 -14.73
C GLY A 82 15.62 -1.61 -14.96
N ASN A 83 14.47 -2.16 -14.64
CA ASN A 83 13.20 -1.43 -14.74
C ASN A 83 13.03 -0.48 -13.56
N GLU A 84 12.27 0.59 -13.79
CA GLU A 84 11.85 1.49 -12.73
C GLU A 84 10.58 0.95 -12.09
N LYS A 85 10.50 0.98 -10.76
CA LYS A 85 9.28 0.64 -10.03
C LYS A 85 8.61 1.91 -9.53
N GLU A 86 7.32 2.05 -9.82
CA GLU A 86 6.49 3.13 -9.31
C GLU A 86 5.34 2.53 -8.51
N ASN A 87 5.20 2.93 -7.27
CA ASN A 87 4.05 2.55 -6.45
C ASN A 87 3.20 3.77 -6.19
N THR A 88 1.90 3.65 -6.33
CA THR A 88 0.94 4.69 -5.98
C THR A 88 0.11 4.22 -4.80
N TYR A 89 0.08 5.03 -3.73
CA TYR A 89 -0.68 4.73 -2.53
C TYR A 89 -1.75 5.78 -2.30
N PHE A 90 -2.98 5.30 -2.16
CA PHE A 90 -4.12 6.09 -1.68
C PHE A 90 -4.27 5.88 -0.18
N ILE A 91 -5.23 6.56 0.44
CA ILE A 91 -5.72 6.21 1.77
C ILE A 91 -6.98 5.37 1.58
N ALA A 92 -7.14 4.36 2.41
CA ALA A 92 -8.32 3.50 2.39
C ALA A 92 -8.86 3.32 3.81
N TYR A 93 -10.17 3.18 3.89
CA TYR A 93 -10.87 2.88 5.15
C TYR A 93 -11.68 1.60 4.96
N VAL A 94 -11.57 0.70 5.92
CA VAL A 94 -12.33 -0.56 5.87
C VAL A 94 -13.81 -0.25 5.95
N SER A 95 -14.58 -0.81 5.01
CA SER A 95 -16.03 -0.68 4.96
C SER A 95 -16.75 -2.02 5.04
N GLY A 96 -16.04 -3.12 4.91
CA GLY A 96 -16.64 -4.46 4.96
C GLY A 96 -15.66 -5.53 4.56
N GLY A 97 -16.20 -6.64 4.14
CA GLY A 97 -15.42 -7.81 3.76
C GLY A 97 -15.08 -8.68 4.96
N LYS A 98 -14.49 -9.82 4.67
CA LYS A 98 -14.04 -10.77 5.69
C LYS A 98 -12.52 -10.88 5.58
N GLU A 99 -11.83 -10.50 6.65
CA GLU A 99 -10.39 -10.53 6.68
C GLU A 99 -9.85 -11.95 6.46
N HIS A 100 -8.98 -12.09 5.49
CA HIS A 100 -8.19 -13.29 5.29
C HIS A 100 -6.85 -12.90 4.68
N MET A 101 -5.88 -13.77 4.77
CA MET A 101 -4.54 -13.52 4.28
C MET A 101 -4.27 -14.34 3.03
N GLU A 102 -3.74 -13.70 1.98
CA GLU A 102 -3.28 -14.40 0.78
C GLU A 102 -1.94 -15.08 1.08
N LYS A 103 -1.99 -16.39 1.31
CA LYS A 103 -0.84 -17.16 1.80
C LYS A 103 0.33 -17.26 0.83
N ASP A 104 0.09 -17.08 -0.46
CA ASP A 104 1.14 -17.13 -1.48
C ASP A 104 1.97 -15.85 -1.51
N GLU A 105 1.47 -14.78 -0.92
CA GLU A 105 2.09 -13.45 -0.95
C GLU A 105 2.51 -12.96 0.43
N LEU A 106 1.69 -13.24 1.44
CA LEU A 106 1.82 -12.67 2.77
C LEU A 106 2.09 -13.75 3.82
N SER A 107 2.93 -13.40 4.78
CA SER A 107 3.13 -14.25 5.96
C SER A 107 2.33 -13.77 7.15
N HIS A 108 2.08 -12.47 7.26
CA HIS A 108 1.38 -11.88 8.41
C HIS A 108 0.64 -10.60 8.03
N MET A 109 -0.41 -10.30 8.79
CA MET A 109 -1.15 -9.04 8.73
C MET A 109 -1.26 -8.51 10.15
N TYR A 110 -0.96 -7.21 10.31
CA TYR A 110 -0.99 -6.56 11.62
C TYR A 110 -1.75 -5.26 11.55
N TRP A 111 -2.63 -5.07 12.52
CA TRP A 111 -3.21 -3.75 12.79
C TRP A 111 -2.38 -3.08 13.87
N MET A 112 -1.75 -1.97 13.55
CA MET A 112 -0.82 -1.27 14.43
C MET A 112 -1.22 0.18 14.62
N LYS A 113 -0.82 0.74 15.77
CA LYS A 113 -0.83 2.20 15.90
C LYS A 113 0.15 2.78 14.88
N PRO A 114 -0.18 3.93 14.25
CA PRO A 114 0.72 4.51 13.24
C PRO A 114 2.15 4.71 13.72
N ILE A 115 2.34 5.12 14.98
CA ILE A 115 3.69 5.31 15.52
C ILE A 115 4.48 3.98 15.58
N GLU A 116 3.81 2.90 15.90
CA GLU A 116 4.41 1.57 15.90
C GLU A 116 4.74 1.12 14.48
N ALA A 117 3.83 1.41 13.53
CA ALA A 117 4.03 1.06 12.12
C ALA A 117 5.25 1.78 11.54
N LEU A 118 5.49 3.04 11.90
CA LEU A 118 6.67 3.77 11.44
C LEU A 118 7.97 3.07 11.85
N GLY A 119 8.01 2.46 13.03
CA GLY A 119 9.18 1.72 13.49
C GLY A 119 9.30 0.32 12.89
N CYS A 120 8.24 -0.18 12.26
CA CYS A 120 8.17 -1.54 11.72
C CYS A 120 8.41 -1.59 10.22
N ILE A 121 7.95 -0.58 9.47
CA ILE A 121 8.04 -0.53 8.01
C ILE A 121 9.50 -0.67 7.56
N THR A 122 9.72 -1.54 6.58
CA THR A 122 11.08 -1.89 6.14
C THR A 122 11.77 -0.74 5.38
N TYR A 123 11.06 -0.06 4.48
CA TYR A 123 11.66 0.95 3.62
C TYR A 123 11.27 2.37 4.03
N ASP A 124 12.26 3.27 4.04
CA ASP A 124 12.05 4.67 4.39
C ASP A 124 11.03 5.37 3.49
N ASN A 125 11.00 5.01 2.21
CA ASN A 125 10.03 5.58 1.28
C ASN A 125 8.59 5.28 1.70
N ASP A 126 8.34 4.07 2.17
CA ASP A 126 7.02 3.67 2.65
C ASP A 126 6.69 4.37 3.97
N ALA A 127 7.68 4.50 4.86
CA ALA A 127 7.49 5.23 6.11
C ALA A 127 7.09 6.68 5.84
N GLU A 128 7.71 7.31 4.84
CA GLU A 128 7.35 8.68 4.45
C GLU A 128 5.91 8.77 3.94
N VAL A 129 5.46 7.78 3.19
CA VAL A 129 4.05 7.71 2.75
C VAL A 129 3.11 7.69 3.95
N LEU A 130 3.42 6.90 4.97
CA LEU A 130 2.60 6.86 6.19
C LEU A 130 2.59 8.22 6.89
N LYS A 131 3.74 8.88 7.00
CA LYS A 131 3.81 10.23 7.60
C LYS A 131 2.91 11.20 6.85
N GLN A 132 2.95 11.19 5.52
CA GLN A 132 2.11 12.06 4.71
C GLN A 132 0.62 11.73 4.89
N ALA A 133 0.27 10.45 4.97
CA ALA A 133 -1.09 10.03 5.23
C ALA A 133 -1.60 10.54 6.57
N MET A 134 -0.77 10.45 7.61
CA MET A 134 -1.12 10.94 8.95
C MET A 134 -1.31 12.45 8.96
N GLN A 135 -0.44 13.18 8.28
CA GLN A 135 -0.59 14.65 8.15
C GLN A 135 -1.87 15.01 7.43
N TYR A 136 -2.17 14.32 6.34
CA TYR A 136 -3.40 14.54 5.56
C TYR A 136 -4.64 14.31 6.42
N ARG A 137 -4.65 13.25 7.20
CA ARG A 137 -5.78 12.93 8.09
C ARG A 137 -5.85 13.85 9.31
N LYS A 138 -4.81 14.61 9.58
CA LYS A 138 -4.69 15.44 10.78
C LYS A 138 -4.90 14.62 12.07
N ALA A 139 -4.44 13.37 12.05
CA ALA A 139 -4.54 12.47 13.16
C ALA A 139 -3.31 12.58 14.06
N PRO A 140 -3.45 12.37 15.38
CA PRO A 140 -2.30 12.33 16.26
C PRO A 140 -1.44 11.09 15.96
N TRP A 141 -0.18 11.23 16.27
CA TRP A 141 0.79 10.14 16.10
C TRP A 141 0.69 9.10 17.21
#